data_76d0d7e45afa64fd835c8b0f03172b59
#
_entry.id   76d0d7e45afa64fd835c8b0f03172b59
#
_cell.length_a   1.000
_cell.length_b   1.000
_cell.length_c   1.000
_cell.angle_alpha   90.00
_cell.angle_beta   90.00
_cell.angle_gamma   90.00
#
_symmetry.space_group_name_H-M   'P 1'
#
loop_
_entity.id
_entity.type
_entity.pdbx_description
1 polymer ?
#
loop_
_entity_poly.entity_id
_entity_poly.type
_entity_poly.pdbx_seq_one_letter_code
_entity_poly.pdbx_strand_id
1 'polypeptide(L)'
;MGSGSDSVPSRDRPRTPLSVPPLTPGGDEIDWAARQAMRPYWLLARVIGLAVLIVCSCCFIGWRMEPTRSELDLIAASQPRKPCPWSPEQSTSEAVFGAIQIDKVHAELLPAWVISLQHSPYSTGAWEENRTFEDLRQEAGKDPNLARLLTELRDWATLDPALYGGQIAELFKGWNRYMEAHGAPYYVAFNIASTAQGGRLITRSYRVVSDVRVSVGGELQRTRVVARVDDTNVGELFFGESSGPEEGSIVVADRIVDFALDRLWMLMDPAGDDRLPPMDRSFAPVLRAEAALALSEEAIACLQDSAAVRRSMLERLDEIARRKRCGSSIEVDALAWNGLSDRGREIVRRAARKNQKKRCDQLTMADADYLIEASERLSDSSCFQRAIGQLGAWLAHAVAVHEARHSADDRHAAKGERTPPCNECPAGAGPRTRAEISAYLAAMGTQGFGHLSLFQACGLDTHAGDPNTDALAFVLPHVAPLGCTAGPPRDLYSVARSIELRMFGRSDPIDVPADFPTELPFPLHRRQVWEAERSGRGASARSGRLPMRAFL
;
A
#
# COMPACT_ATOMS: atom_id res chain seq x y z
N MET A 1 51.81 -40.56 -19.26
CA MET A 1 53.01 -39.75 -19.42
C MET A 1 52.61 -38.30 -19.54
N GLY A 2 52.91 -37.53 -18.57
CA GLY A 2 53.36 -36.23 -18.43
C GLY A 2 52.58 -35.45 -17.37
N SER A 3 52.98 -35.58 -16.12
CA SER A 3 52.59 -34.74 -14.99
C SER A 3 53.32 -33.40 -15.04
N GLY A 4 52.62 -32.29 -14.83
CA GLY A 4 53.19 -30.98 -14.64
C GLY A 4 52.45 -30.27 -13.52
N SER A 5 52.99 -30.33 -12.32
CA SER A 5 52.63 -29.59 -11.13
C SER A 5 53.42 -28.29 -11.10
N ASP A 6 52.74 -27.12 -11.11
CA ASP A 6 53.38 -25.84 -10.80
C ASP A 6 52.81 -25.29 -9.49
N SER A 7 53.72 -25.26 -8.53
CA SER A 7 53.58 -24.73 -7.21
C SER A 7 53.79 -23.20 -7.20
N VAL A 8 52.86 -22.45 -6.61
CA VAL A 8 52.98 -20.99 -6.32
C VAL A 8 53.55 -20.82 -4.91
N PRO A 9 54.59 -20.01 -4.71
CA PRO A 9 55.15 -19.79 -3.39
C PRO A 9 54.39 -18.71 -2.59
N SER A 10 54.08 -19.06 -1.36
CA SER A 10 53.63 -18.22 -0.28
C SER A 10 54.70 -17.18 0.09
N ARG A 11 54.35 -15.91 0.22
CA ARG A 11 55.15 -14.85 0.81
C ARG A 11 54.45 -14.30 2.03
N ASP A 12 54.70 -14.92 3.17
CA ASP A 12 54.53 -14.33 4.49
C ASP A 12 55.65 -13.34 4.77
N ARG A 13 55.31 -12.07 5.06
CA ARG A 13 56.18 -11.10 5.71
C ARG A 13 55.58 -10.68 7.03
N PRO A 14 56.29 -10.86 8.14
CA PRO A 14 55.83 -10.36 9.45
C PRO A 14 55.94 -8.84 9.50
N ARG A 15 54.87 -8.16 9.92
CA ARG A 15 54.89 -6.73 10.26
C ARG A 15 55.42 -6.57 11.69
N THR A 16 56.54 -5.91 11.83
CA THR A 16 57.07 -5.41 13.09
C THR A 16 56.21 -4.30 13.67
N PRO A 17 55.89 -4.31 14.96
CA PRO A 17 55.18 -3.20 15.61
C PRO A 17 56.10 -2.02 15.83
N LEU A 18 55.68 -0.84 15.39
CA LEU A 18 56.29 0.45 15.70
C LEU A 18 56.12 0.76 17.21
N SER A 19 57.22 0.81 17.96
CA SER A 19 57.26 1.26 19.32
C SER A 19 57.16 2.80 19.37
N VAL A 20 56.10 3.30 20.00
CA VAL A 20 55.89 4.72 20.31
C VAL A 20 56.56 5.01 21.67
N PRO A 21 57.41 6.02 21.79
CA PRO A 21 58.00 6.40 23.09
C PRO A 21 56.96 6.99 24.05
N PRO A 22 57.07 6.79 25.37
CA PRO A 22 56.14 7.34 26.34
C PRO A 22 56.36 8.85 26.49
N LEU A 23 55.30 9.63 26.20
CA LEU A 23 55.21 11.05 26.56
C LEU A 23 54.86 11.15 28.05
N THR A 24 55.70 11.76 28.83
CA THR A 24 55.45 12.17 30.24
C THR A 24 54.52 13.40 30.19
N PRO A 25 53.34 13.37 30.77
CA PRO A 25 52.46 14.56 30.78
C PRO A 25 52.97 15.55 31.86
N GLY A 26 53.15 16.82 31.46
CA GLY A 26 53.35 17.93 32.38
C GLY A 26 52.07 18.20 33.17
N GLY A 27 52.25 18.61 34.44
CA GLY A 27 51.20 18.74 35.44
C GLY A 27 49.98 19.65 35.05
N ASP A 28 50.13 20.55 34.09
CA ASP A 28 49.11 21.50 33.67
C ASP A 28 48.09 20.89 32.65
N GLU A 29 48.49 19.83 31.92
CA GLU A 29 47.58 19.14 30.98
C GLU A 29 46.55 18.24 31.69
N ILE A 30 46.88 17.73 32.87
CA ILE A 30 45.98 16.89 33.66
C ILE A 30 44.77 17.70 34.17
N ASP A 31 44.98 18.96 34.55
CA ASP A 31 43.90 19.82 35.07
C ASP A 31 42.94 20.29 33.96
N TRP A 32 43.46 20.47 32.73
CA TRP A 32 42.64 20.78 31.54
C TRP A 32 41.82 19.59 31.07
N ALA A 33 42.38 18.39 31.03
CA ALA A 33 41.69 17.16 30.66
C ALA A 33 40.57 16.80 31.66
N ALA A 34 40.79 16.99 32.95
CA ALA A 34 39.78 16.80 33.99
C ALA A 34 38.62 17.79 33.86
N ARG A 35 38.89 19.05 33.52
CA ARG A 35 37.82 20.06 33.27
C ARG A 35 37.05 19.82 31.99
N GLN A 36 37.68 19.29 30.95
CA GLN A 36 36.97 18.89 29.73
C GLN A 36 36.14 17.62 29.92
N ALA A 37 36.59 16.64 30.66
CA ALA A 37 35.86 15.41 30.96
C ALA A 37 34.59 15.66 31.81
N MET A 38 34.58 16.71 32.64
CA MET A 38 33.42 17.05 33.49
C MET A 38 32.34 17.88 32.76
N ARG A 39 32.66 18.56 31.65
CA ARG A 39 31.68 19.36 30.90
C ARG A 39 30.48 18.55 30.40
N PRO A 40 30.61 17.35 29.84
CA PRO A 40 29.45 16.56 29.39
C PRO A 40 28.57 16.12 30.56
N TYR A 41 29.13 15.85 31.73
CA TYR A 41 28.33 15.48 32.91
C TYR A 41 27.50 16.65 33.46
N TRP A 42 28.01 17.87 33.40
CA TRP A 42 27.25 19.07 33.80
C TRP A 42 26.11 19.40 32.82
N LEU A 43 26.32 19.20 31.52
CA LEU A 43 25.30 19.34 30.52
C LEU A 43 24.24 18.24 30.67
N LEU A 44 24.67 16.99 30.88
CA LEU A 44 23.74 15.86 31.10
C LEU A 44 22.91 16.07 32.37
N ALA A 45 23.51 16.52 33.48
CA ALA A 45 22.78 16.82 34.71
C ALA A 45 21.75 17.94 34.52
N ARG A 46 22.07 18.99 33.72
CA ARG A 46 21.10 20.04 33.39
C ARG A 46 19.97 19.56 32.51
N VAL A 47 20.24 18.71 31.50
CA VAL A 47 19.24 18.13 30.62
C VAL A 47 18.32 17.18 31.39
N ILE A 48 18.86 16.34 32.26
CA ILE A 48 18.09 15.46 33.16
C ILE A 48 17.26 16.28 34.13
N GLY A 49 17.83 17.32 34.76
CA GLY A 49 17.08 18.22 35.65
C GLY A 49 15.95 18.94 34.96
N LEU A 50 16.12 19.39 33.71
CA LEU A 50 15.08 20.02 32.91
C LEU A 50 14.01 19.02 32.51
N ALA A 51 14.39 17.81 32.11
CA ALA A 51 13.46 16.74 31.75
C ALA A 51 12.60 16.31 32.97
N VAL A 52 13.20 16.18 34.15
CA VAL A 52 12.46 15.86 35.38
C VAL A 52 11.51 17.01 35.76
N LEU A 53 11.92 18.27 35.60
CA LEU A 53 11.04 19.43 35.82
C LEU A 53 9.86 19.46 34.85
N ILE A 54 10.08 19.14 33.57
CA ILE A 54 9.02 19.05 32.55
C ILE A 54 8.06 17.91 32.89
N VAL A 55 8.57 16.73 33.21
CA VAL A 55 7.74 15.57 33.57
C VAL A 55 6.95 15.84 34.86
N CYS A 56 7.57 16.41 35.89
CA CYS A 56 6.87 16.80 37.12
C CYS A 56 5.81 17.89 36.87
N SER A 57 6.10 18.88 35.99
CA SER A 57 5.12 19.90 35.62
C SER A 57 3.97 19.32 34.82
N CYS A 58 4.23 18.40 33.88
CA CYS A 58 3.18 17.69 33.13
C CYS A 58 2.35 16.78 34.03
N CYS A 59 2.97 16.09 34.98
CA CYS A 59 2.24 15.27 35.98
C CYS A 59 1.38 16.16 36.91
N PHE A 60 1.90 17.34 37.32
CA PHE A 60 1.16 18.27 38.20
C PHE A 60 -0.01 18.95 37.46
N ILE A 61 0.16 19.26 36.17
CA ILE A 61 -0.90 19.79 35.30
C ILE A 61 -1.93 18.70 35.00
N GLY A 62 -1.49 17.46 34.71
CA GLY A 62 -2.36 16.31 34.52
C GLY A 62 -3.18 15.97 35.78
N TRP A 63 -2.58 16.09 36.95
CA TRP A 63 -3.26 15.82 38.23
C TRP A 63 -4.28 16.90 38.64
N ARG A 64 -4.09 18.16 38.16
CA ARG A 64 -5.08 19.24 38.35
C ARG A 64 -6.17 19.31 37.30
N MET A 65 -6.04 18.51 36.21
CA MET A 65 -7.03 18.44 35.13
C MET A 65 -7.86 17.15 35.16
N GLU A 66 -7.87 16.39 36.25
CA GLU A 66 -8.92 15.37 36.40
C GLU A 66 -10.27 16.10 36.45
N PRO A 67 -11.16 15.85 35.47
CA PRO A 67 -12.47 16.50 35.46
C PRO A 67 -13.22 16.11 36.73
N THR A 68 -13.83 17.10 37.36
CA THR A 68 -14.68 16.85 38.50
C THR A 68 -15.84 15.93 38.12
N ARG A 69 -16.40 15.23 39.08
CA ARG A 69 -17.52 14.31 38.82
C ARG A 69 -18.69 14.99 38.12
N SER A 70 -18.92 16.29 38.42
CA SER A 70 -19.91 17.13 37.72
C SER A 70 -19.53 17.45 36.26
N GLU A 71 -18.23 17.57 35.95
CA GLU A 71 -17.77 17.78 34.57
C GLU A 71 -17.84 16.47 33.78
N LEU A 72 -17.54 15.34 34.41
CA LEU A 72 -17.75 14.01 33.80
C LEU A 72 -19.24 13.73 33.57
N ASP A 73 -20.12 14.12 34.48
CA ASP A 73 -21.58 14.00 34.31
C ASP A 73 -22.09 14.93 33.20
N LEU A 74 -21.54 16.15 33.08
CA LEU A 74 -21.83 17.07 31.97
C LEU A 74 -21.30 16.55 30.62
N ILE A 75 -20.10 16.00 30.60
CA ILE A 75 -19.53 15.35 29.40
C ILE A 75 -20.38 14.12 29.02
N ALA A 76 -20.79 13.32 30.00
CA ALA A 76 -21.67 12.16 29.77
C ALA A 76 -23.07 12.59 29.28
N ALA A 77 -23.60 13.69 29.78
CA ALA A 77 -24.88 14.24 29.33
C ALA A 77 -24.81 14.93 27.95
N SER A 78 -23.62 15.39 27.57
CA SER A 78 -23.35 15.98 26.25
C SER A 78 -22.90 14.96 25.22
N GLN A 79 -22.72 13.68 25.62
CA GLN A 79 -22.36 12.66 24.65
C GLN A 79 -23.46 12.51 23.59
N PRO A 80 -23.09 12.56 22.31
CA PRO A 80 -24.04 12.35 21.24
C PRO A 80 -24.73 11.00 21.42
N ARG A 81 -26.01 10.95 21.10
CA ARG A 81 -26.80 9.72 21.18
C ARG A 81 -26.13 8.63 20.35
N LYS A 82 -26.28 7.35 20.79
CA LYS A 82 -25.83 6.21 20.00
C LYS A 82 -26.30 6.35 18.56
N PRO A 83 -25.41 6.26 17.55
CA PRO A 83 -25.81 6.39 16.16
C PRO A 83 -26.93 5.43 15.85
N CYS A 84 -27.94 5.91 15.12
CA CYS A 84 -29.04 5.07 14.65
C CYS A 84 -28.66 4.58 13.25
N PRO A 85 -28.11 3.38 13.10
CA PRO A 85 -27.70 2.88 11.80
C PRO A 85 -28.92 2.83 10.88
N TRP A 86 -28.69 3.16 9.59
CA TRP A 86 -29.75 3.02 8.58
C TRP A 86 -30.17 1.55 8.47
N SER A 87 -31.49 1.32 8.36
CA SER A 87 -32.03 -0.01 8.06
C SER A 87 -32.71 -0.03 6.69
N PRO A 88 -32.74 -1.17 6.00
CA PRO A 88 -33.41 -1.32 4.70
C PRO A 88 -34.89 -0.92 4.72
N GLU A 89 -35.56 -0.99 5.88
CA GLU A 89 -36.95 -0.58 6.08
C GLU A 89 -37.17 0.92 5.87
N GLN A 90 -36.10 1.70 5.90
CA GLN A 90 -36.07 3.14 5.67
C GLN A 90 -35.70 3.48 4.21
N SER A 91 -35.92 2.57 3.27
CA SER A 91 -35.59 2.78 1.86
C SER A 91 -36.36 3.97 1.30
N THR A 92 -35.65 4.77 0.51
CA THR A 92 -36.21 5.92 -0.20
C THR A 92 -36.75 5.48 -1.57
N SER A 93 -37.65 6.25 -2.16
CA SER A 93 -38.10 5.97 -3.52
C SER A 93 -36.96 6.13 -4.53
N GLU A 94 -36.93 5.31 -5.57
CA GLU A 94 -35.94 5.39 -6.66
C GLU A 94 -35.87 6.79 -7.29
N ALA A 95 -37.00 7.49 -7.37
CA ALA A 95 -37.06 8.85 -7.91
C ALA A 95 -36.27 9.86 -7.09
N VAL A 96 -36.28 9.74 -5.76
CA VAL A 96 -35.52 10.62 -4.87
C VAL A 96 -34.02 10.26 -4.93
N PHE A 97 -33.69 8.97 -4.90
CA PHE A 97 -32.30 8.52 -5.05
C PHE A 97 -31.73 8.92 -6.41
N GLY A 98 -32.48 8.76 -7.50
CA GLY A 98 -32.08 9.12 -8.86
C GLY A 98 -31.84 10.63 -9.08
N ALA A 99 -32.33 11.49 -8.16
CA ALA A 99 -32.04 12.93 -8.20
C ALA A 99 -30.66 13.29 -7.63
N ILE A 100 -29.97 12.36 -6.95
CA ILE A 100 -28.64 12.56 -6.37
C ILE A 100 -27.58 12.26 -7.41
N GLN A 101 -26.62 13.16 -7.60
CA GLN A 101 -25.40 12.92 -8.39
C GLN A 101 -24.42 12.06 -7.59
N ILE A 102 -24.75 10.77 -7.45
CA ILE A 102 -24.02 9.87 -6.55
C ILE A 102 -22.54 9.72 -6.94
N ASP A 103 -22.22 9.77 -8.24
CA ASP A 103 -20.85 9.75 -8.75
C ASP A 103 -20.07 10.94 -8.20
N LYS A 104 -20.65 12.15 -8.23
CA LYS A 104 -20.04 13.37 -7.69
C LYS A 104 -19.89 13.31 -6.18
N VAL A 105 -20.88 12.75 -5.48
CA VAL A 105 -20.81 12.56 -4.02
C VAL A 105 -19.59 11.74 -3.65
N HIS A 106 -19.35 10.62 -4.32
CA HIS A 106 -18.24 9.71 -4.03
C HIS A 106 -16.88 10.19 -4.57
N ALA A 107 -16.84 10.75 -5.77
CA ALA A 107 -15.58 11.15 -6.38
C ALA A 107 -15.03 12.47 -5.83
N GLU A 108 -15.92 13.41 -5.44
CA GLU A 108 -15.51 14.79 -5.14
C GLU A 108 -15.95 15.24 -3.74
N LEU A 109 -17.26 15.18 -3.43
CA LEU A 109 -17.81 15.91 -2.29
C LEU A 109 -17.47 15.28 -0.93
N LEU A 110 -17.66 13.97 -0.78
CA LEU A 110 -17.32 13.26 0.44
C LEU A 110 -15.81 13.32 0.73
N PRO A 111 -14.93 13.04 -0.25
CA PRO A 111 -13.48 13.18 -0.06
C PRO A 111 -13.07 14.62 0.31
N ALA A 112 -13.60 15.63 -0.34
CA ALA A 112 -13.29 17.03 -0.06
C ALA A 112 -13.64 17.41 1.38
N TRP A 113 -14.83 17.01 1.86
CA TRP A 113 -15.23 17.24 3.24
C TRP A 113 -14.31 16.53 4.23
N VAL A 114 -14.02 15.24 4.04
CA VAL A 114 -13.12 14.48 4.94
C VAL A 114 -11.71 15.07 4.98
N ILE A 115 -11.20 15.56 3.85
CA ILE A 115 -9.90 16.25 3.80
C ILE A 115 -9.97 17.56 4.61
N SER A 116 -11.06 18.30 4.54
CA SER A 116 -11.21 19.57 5.27
C SER A 116 -11.22 19.37 6.79
N LEU A 117 -11.72 18.24 7.30
CA LEU A 117 -11.61 17.86 8.72
C LEU A 117 -10.16 17.76 9.23
N GLN A 118 -9.20 17.58 8.31
CA GLN A 118 -7.78 17.42 8.65
C GLN A 118 -7.05 18.76 8.83
N HIS A 119 -7.64 19.86 8.39
CA HIS A 119 -7.08 21.20 8.52
C HIS A 119 -7.56 21.83 9.82
N SER A 120 -6.82 21.55 10.87
CA SER A 120 -6.85 22.13 12.25
C SER A 120 -8.13 22.84 12.71
N PRO A 121 -8.67 22.49 13.87
CA PRO A 121 -9.80 23.18 14.51
C PRO A 121 -9.50 24.62 14.99
N TYR A 122 -8.25 25.11 14.86
CA TYR A 122 -7.81 26.37 15.48
C TYR A 122 -7.59 27.54 14.52
N SER A 123 -7.87 27.40 13.23
CA SER A 123 -7.73 28.49 12.26
C SER A 123 -8.79 28.38 11.17
N THR A 124 -8.60 28.97 10.03
CA THR A 124 -9.48 28.99 8.84
C THR A 124 -10.17 27.65 8.47
N GLY A 125 -9.80 26.53 9.09
CA GLY A 125 -10.32 25.19 8.82
C GLY A 125 -11.81 25.00 9.10
N ALA A 126 -12.38 25.65 10.10
CA ALA A 126 -13.81 25.52 10.41
C ALA A 126 -14.71 26.09 9.29
N TRP A 127 -14.25 27.15 8.60
CA TRP A 127 -14.98 27.71 7.46
C TRP A 127 -14.92 26.77 6.25
N GLU A 128 -13.77 26.18 5.97
CA GLU A 128 -13.61 25.25 4.86
C GLU A 128 -14.38 23.95 5.10
N GLU A 129 -14.35 23.44 6.34
CA GLU A 129 -15.17 22.28 6.75
C GLU A 129 -16.66 22.58 6.57
N ASN A 130 -17.15 23.69 7.07
CA ASN A 130 -18.55 24.06 6.93
C ASN A 130 -18.97 24.17 5.46
N ARG A 131 -18.15 24.77 4.60
CA ARG A 131 -18.43 24.91 3.18
C ARG A 131 -18.49 23.57 2.47
N THR A 132 -17.45 22.73 2.65
CA THR A 132 -17.37 21.43 1.98
C THR A 132 -18.47 20.49 2.49
N PHE A 133 -18.81 20.56 3.77
CA PHE A 133 -19.95 19.81 4.32
C PHE A 133 -21.28 20.29 3.73
N GLU A 134 -21.48 21.60 3.59
CA GLU A 134 -22.71 22.16 3.02
C GLU A 134 -22.87 21.75 1.55
N ASP A 135 -21.78 21.77 0.76
CA ASP A 135 -21.80 21.29 -0.62
C ASP A 135 -22.21 19.80 -0.69
N LEU A 136 -21.66 18.96 0.20
CA LEU A 136 -22.01 17.55 0.32
C LEU A 136 -23.49 17.38 0.77
N ARG A 137 -23.91 18.13 1.78
CA ARG A 137 -25.27 18.10 2.32
C ARG A 137 -26.32 18.54 1.29
N GLN A 138 -25.99 19.54 0.47
CA GLN A 138 -26.88 20.04 -0.58
C GLN A 138 -27.15 18.95 -1.63
N GLU A 139 -26.14 18.16 -1.99
CA GLU A 139 -26.30 17.11 -2.99
C GLU A 139 -26.90 15.83 -2.38
N ALA A 140 -26.30 15.29 -1.35
CA ALA A 140 -26.74 14.04 -0.74
C ALA A 140 -28.00 14.21 0.13
N GLY A 141 -28.26 15.41 0.65
CA GLY A 141 -29.42 15.73 1.47
C GLY A 141 -30.74 15.82 0.71
N LYS A 142 -30.74 15.64 -0.61
CA LYS A 142 -31.96 15.42 -1.40
C LYS A 142 -32.74 14.19 -0.90
N ASP A 143 -32.02 13.23 -0.31
CA ASP A 143 -32.60 12.11 0.41
C ASP A 143 -32.53 12.33 1.93
N PRO A 144 -33.66 12.31 2.65
CA PRO A 144 -33.69 12.51 4.10
C PRO A 144 -32.89 11.49 4.91
N ASN A 145 -32.81 10.23 4.42
CA ASN A 145 -32.04 9.18 5.10
C ASN A 145 -30.54 9.41 4.97
N LEU A 146 -30.10 9.78 3.77
CA LEU A 146 -28.70 10.11 3.53
C LEU A 146 -28.31 11.40 4.24
N ALA A 147 -29.19 12.41 4.27
CA ALA A 147 -29.01 13.64 5.05
C ALA A 147 -28.80 13.36 6.54
N ARG A 148 -29.59 12.43 7.09
CA ARG A 148 -29.45 12.03 8.50
C ARG A 148 -28.11 11.34 8.75
N LEU A 149 -27.74 10.36 7.92
CA LEU A 149 -26.44 9.66 8.02
C LEU A 149 -25.28 10.67 7.98
N LEU A 150 -25.32 11.63 7.07
CA LEU A 150 -24.29 12.66 6.96
C LEU A 150 -24.23 13.58 8.19
N THR A 151 -25.38 13.98 8.72
CA THR A 151 -25.41 14.83 9.92
C THR A 151 -24.82 14.10 11.12
N GLU A 152 -25.24 12.86 11.34
CA GLU A 152 -24.67 12.03 12.41
C GLU A 152 -23.17 11.76 12.20
N LEU A 153 -22.75 11.49 10.96
CA LEU A 153 -21.33 11.28 10.64
C LEU A 153 -20.51 12.54 10.94
N ARG A 154 -21.02 13.72 10.60
CA ARG A 154 -20.37 15.00 10.92
C ARG A 154 -20.23 15.20 12.43
N ASP A 155 -21.31 14.97 13.18
CA ASP A 155 -21.32 15.14 14.64
C ASP A 155 -20.23 14.30 15.31
N TRP A 156 -19.99 13.08 14.85
CA TRP A 156 -18.94 12.21 15.38
C TRP A 156 -17.55 12.52 14.81
N ALA A 157 -17.45 12.84 13.52
CA ALA A 157 -16.17 13.06 12.85
C ALA A 157 -15.50 14.39 13.25
N THR A 158 -16.28 15.38 13.70
CA THR A 158 -15.77 16.67 14.22
C THR A 158 -15.28 16.58 15.66
N LEU A 159 -15.64 15.51 16.38
CA LEU A 159 -15.04 15.15 17.66
C LEU A 159 -13.68 14.48 17.43
N ASP A 160 -13.11 13.82 18.43
CA ASP A 160 -11.90 13.02 18.23
C ASP A 160 -12.25 11.65 17.62
N PRO A 161 -11.96 11.42 16.32
CA PRO A 161 -12.29 10.15 15.67
C PRO A 161 -11.65 8.92 16.34
N ALA A 162 -10.53 9.08 17.06
CA ALA A 162 -9.90 7.98 17.79
C ALA A 162 -10.76 7.47 18.95
N LEU A 163 -11.53 8.34 19.58
CA LEU A 163 -12.43 7.98 20.67
C LEU A 163 -13.75 7.39 20.17
N TYR A 164 -14.20 7.81 18.99
CA TYR A 164 -15.54 7.47 18.46
C TYR A 164 -15.48 6.57 17.21
N GLY A 165 -14.37 5.87 17.00
CA GLY A 165 -14.16 5.01 15.83
C GLY A 165 -15.24 3.97 15.60
N GLY A 166 -15.78 3.37 16.66
CA GLY A 166 -16.87 2.40 16.56
C GLY A 166 -18.17 3.01 16.03
N GLN A 167 -18.53 4.23 16.46
CA GLN A 167 -19.71 4.94 15.99
C GLN A 167 -19.57 5.35 14.52
N ILE A 168 -18.41 5.87 14.16
CA ILE A 168 -18.08 6.22 12.77
C ILE A 168 -18.14 4.99 11.88
N ALA A 169 -17.65 3.83 12.37
CA ALA A 169 -17.72 2.55 11.66
C ALA A 169 -19.17 2.15 11.35
N GLU A 170 -20.07 2.21 12.32
CA GLU A 170 -21.48 1.86 12.12
C GLU A 170 -22.17 2.80 11.12
N LEU A 171 -21.81 4.08 11.09
CA LEU A 171 -22.35 5.02 10.11
C LEU A 171 -21.87 4.74 8.69
N PHE A 172 -20.58 4.40 8.48
CA PHE A 172 -20.09 4.00 7.17
C PHE A 172 -20.66 2.66 6.71
N LYS A 173 -20.89 1.71 7.63
CA LYS A 173 -21.64 0.50 7.31
C LYS A 173 -23.08 0.84 6.86
N GLY A 174 -23.75 1.74 7.57
CA GLY A 174 -25.06 2.25 7.18
C GLY A 174 -25.05 2.89 5.79
N TRP A 175 -24.02 3.70 5.48
CA TRP A 175 -23.82 4.29 4.16
C TRP A 175 -23.66 3.23 3.07
N ASN A 176 -22.79 2.25 3.28
CA ASN A 176 -22.56 1.18 2.31
C ASN A 176 -23.82 0.34 2.07
N ARG A 177 -24.58 0.01 3.14
CA ARG A 177 -25.88 -0.68 3.03
C ARG A 177 -26.92 0.16 2.29
N TYR A 178 -26.92 1.47 2.49
CA TYR A 178 -27.80 2.38 1.77
C TYR A 178 -27.49 2.35 0.26
N MET A 179 -26.20 2.43 -0.13
CA MET A 179 -25.80 2.31 -1.53
C MET A 179 -26.22 0.97 -2.15
N GLU A 180 -25.98 -0.11 -1.43
CA GLU A 180 -26.35 -1.46 -1.86
C GLU A 180 -27.87 -1.63 -2.05
N ALA A 181 -28.68 -1.10 -1.12
CA ALA A 181 -30.14 -1.19 -1.20
C ALA A 181 -30.72 -0.44 -2.41
N HIS A 182 -30.05 0.58 -2.91
CA HIS A 182 -30.42 1.34 -4.10
C HIS A 182 -29.72 0.85 -5.38
N GLY A 183 -28.98 -0.28 -5.33
CA GLY A 183 -28.25 -0.81 -6.46
C GLY A 183 -27.11 0.09 -6.93
N ALA A 184 -26.66 1.04 -6.12
CA ALA A 184 -25.55 1.92 -6.44
C ALA A 184 -24.22 1.19 -6.22
N PRO A 185 -23.34 1.08 -7.24
CA PRO A 185 -22.12 0.29 -7.15
C PRO A 185 -21.02 1.09 -6.45
N TYR A 186 -21.29 1.60 -5.23
CA TYR A 186 -20.32 2.37 -4.46
C TYR A 186 -20.07 1.77 -3.08
N TYR A 187 -18.83 1.89 -2.64
CA TYR A 187 -18.37 1.46 -1.33
C TYR A 187 -17.40 2.49 -0.75
N VAL A 188 -17.55 2.80 0.53
CA VAL A 188 -16.63 3.68 1.26
C VAL A 188 -15.91 2.85 2.31
N ALA A 189 -14.59 2.73 2.16
CA ALA A 189 -13.72 2.28 3.23
C ALA A 189 -13.23 3.48 4.05
N PHE A 190 -13.01 3.28 5.34
CA PHE A 190 -12.49 4.31 6.22
C PHE A 190 -11.42 3.74 7.14
N ASN A 191 -10.55 4.60 7.61
CA ASN A 191 -9.56 4.29 8.61
C ASN A 191 -9.40 5.49 9.56
N ILE A 192 -8.95 5.25 10.77
CA ILE A 192 -8.63 6.28 11.74
C ILE A 192 -7.15 6.17 12.06
N ALA A 193 -6.38 7.11 11.53
CA ALA A 193 -4.96 7.21 11.82
C ALA A 193 -4.75 7.95 13.14
N SER A 194 -4.04 7.34 14.07
CA SER A 194 -3.61 8.00 15.31
C SER A 194 -2.49 9.00 15.00
N THR A 195 -2.66 10.24 15.41
CA THR A 195 -1.66 11.30 15.31
C THR A 195 -1.36 11.87 16.69
N ALA A 196 -0.28 12.65 16.81
CA ALA A 196 0.04 13.34 18.05
C ALA A 196 -1.04 14.38 18.47
N GLN A 197 -1.98 14.71 17.58
CA GLN A 197 -3.04 15.71 17.78
C GLN A 197 -4.43 15.08 17.93
N GLY A 198 -4.52 13.74 18.04
CA GLY A 198 -5.78 12.99 18.09
C GLY A 198 -5.97 12.07 16.89
N GLY A 199 -7.19 11.52 16.73
CA GLY A 199 -7.54 10.68 15.59
C GLY A 199 -7.76 11.47 14.32
N ARG A 200 -7.31 10.94 13.19
CA ARG A 200 -7.57 11.51 11.86
C ARG A 200 -8.42 10.53 11.05
N LEU A 201 -9.62 10.96 10.66
CA LEU A 201 -10.46 10.19 9.76
C LEU A 201 -9.89 10.23 8.34
N ILE A 202 -9.77 9.06 7.74
CA ILE A 202 -9.35 8.87 6.34
C ILE A 202 -10.44 8.04 5.67
N THR A 203 -10.97 8.51 4.56
CA THR A 203 -11.91 7.75 3.73
C THR A 203 -11.35 7.50 2.36
N ARG A 204 -11.80 6.40 1.75
CA ARG A 204 -11.54 6.05 0.36
C ARG A 204 -12.85 5.64 -0.27
N SER A 205 -13.21 6.29 -1.34
CA SER A 205 -14.42 5.98 -2.11
C SER A 205 -14.08 5.09 -3.30
N TYR A 206 -14.84 4.04 -3.44
CA TYR A 206 -14.65 3.04 -4.49
C TYR A 206 -15.93 2.82 -5.28
N ARG A 207 -15.75 2.47 -6.55
CA ARG A 207 -16.79 1.83 -7.35
C ARG A 207 -16.62 0.32 -7.26
N VAL A 208 -17.69 -0.40 -6.96
CA VAL A 208 -17.71 -1.86 -6.97
C VAL A 208 -17.71 -2.35 -8.42
N VAL A 209 -16.67 -3.07 -8.81
CA VAL A 209 -16.49 -3.68 -10.13
C VAL A 209 -17.18 -5.05 -10.17
N SER A 210 -17.05 -5.79 -9.07
CA SER A 210 -17.66 -7.11 -8.89
C SER A 210 -17.90 -7.39 -7.41
N ASP A 211 -18.95 -8.15 -7.12
CA ASP A 211 -19.33 -8.61 -5.78
C ASP A 211 -19.59 -10.12 -5.84
N VAL A 212 -18.67 -10.90 -5.33
CA VAL A 212 -18.65 -12.35 -5.45
C VAL A 212 -18.62 -13.04 -4.08
N ARG A 213 -18.80 -14.35 -4.09
CA ARG A 213 -18.74 -15.21 -2.91
C ARG A 213 -17.61 -16.22 -3.04
N VAL A 214 -16.50 -16.00 -2.33
CA VAL A 214 -15.38 -16.94 -2.25
C VAL A 214 -15.72 -17.99 -1.18
N SER A 215 -15.57 -19.27 -1.51
CA SER A 215 -15.80 -20.38 -0.58
C SER A 215 -14.52 -20.70 0.19
N VAL A 216 -14.59 -20.72 1.51
CA VAL A 216 -13.49 -21.14 2.42
C VAL A 216 -14.02 -22.29 3.26
N GLY A 217 -13.54 -23.51 3.05
CA GLY A 217 -14.03 -24.69 3.76
C GLY A 217 -15.54 -24.96 3.58
N GLY A 218 -16.13 -24.51 2.47
CA GLY A 218 -17.57 -24.59 2.19
C GLY A 218 -18.39 -23.41 2.73
N GLU A 219 -17.82 -22.51 3.52
CA GLU A 219 -18.47 -21.27 3.94
C GLU A 219 -18.21 -20.15 2.92
N LEU A 220 -19.28 -19.46 2.51
CA LEU A 220 -19.21 -18.36 1.54
C LEU A 220 -18.82 -17.06 2.20
N GLN A 221 -17.72 -16.47 1.76
CA GLN A 221 -17.20 -15.17 2.19
C GLN A 221 -17.46 -14.13 1.09
N ARG A 222 -18.05 -13.01 1.45
CA ARG A 222 -18.28 -11.91 0.49
C ARG A 222 -16.95 -11.24 0.17
N THR A 223 -16.67 -11.05 -1.11
CA THR A 223 -15.47 -10.36 -1.60
C THR A 223 -15.88 -9.39 -2.71
N ARG A 224 -15.61 -8.11 -2.52
CA ARG A 224 -15.86 -7.08 -3.54
C ARG A 224 -14.54 -6.70 -4.21
N VAL A 225 -14.51 -6.74 -5.53
CA VAL A 225 -13.45 -6.12 -6.31
C VAL A 225 -13.84 -4.66 -6.53
N VAL A 226 -12.99 -3.74 -6.11
CA VAL A 226 -13.31 -2.31 -6.10
C VAL A 226 -12.25 -1.49 -6.83
N ALA A 227 -12.69 -0.45 -7.54
CA ALA A 227 -11.82 0.53 -8.19
C ALA A 227 -12.01 1.89 -7.53
N ARG A 228 -10.94 2.59 -7.26
CA ARG A 228 -10.96 3.88 -6.58
C ARG A 228 -11.55 4.97 -7.48
N VAL A 229 -12.39 5.83 -6.92
CA VAL A 229 -13.03 6.93 -7.66
C VAL A 229 -12.66 8.31 -7.14
N ASP A 230 -12.09 8.42 -5.95
CA ASP A 230 -11.68 9.70 -5.38
C ASP A 230 -10.23 10.06 -5.75
N ASP A 231 -9.96 11.37 -5.88
CA ASP A 231 -8.65 11.94 -6.19
C ASP A 231 -7.81 12.26 -4.95
N THR A 232 -8.13 11.67 -3.80
CA THR A 232 -7.38 11.97 -2.59
C THR A 232 -5.98 11.38 -2.68
N ASN A 233 -4.95 12.16 -2.32
CA ASN A 233 -3.55 11.72 -2.27
C ASN A 233 -3.26 10.76 -1.11
N VAL A 234 -4.29 10.14 -0.54
CA VAL A 234 -4.14 9.11 0.48
C VAL A 234 -3.77 7.82 -0.24
N GLY A 235 -2.50 7.49 -0.24
CA GLY A 235 -2.00 6.25 -0.82
C GLY A 235 -2.69 5.04 -0.22
N GLU A 236 -2.99 4.06 -1.04
CA GLU A 236 -3.37 2.75 -0.56
C GLU A 236 -2.13 1.93 -0.30
N LEU A 237 -2.07 1.36 0.90
CA LEU A 237 -0.95 0.50 1.29
C LEU A 237 -1.24 -0.97 0.99
N PHE A 238 -2.52 -1.33 0.76
CA PHE A 238 -2.99 -2.72 0.71
C PHE A 238 -3.55 -3.07 -0.67
N PHE A 239 -3.42 -4.33 -1.06
CA PHE A 239 -4.08 -4.91 -2.23
C PHE A 239 -5.52 -5.32 -1.91
N GLY A 240 -5.79 -5.60 -0.65
CA GLY A 240 -7.10 -5.95 -0.11
C GLY A 240 -7.22 -5.61 1.35
N GLU A 241 -8.42 -5.71 1.90
CA GLU A 241 -8.73 -5.47 3.30
C GLU A 241 -9.98 -6.27 3.70
N SER A 242 -9.93 -6.95 4.84
CA SER A 242 -11.11 -7.55 5.46
C SER A 242 -11.79 -6.54 6.37
N SER A 243 -13.07 -6.28 6.11
CA SER A 243 -13.90 -5.32 6.87
C SER A 243 -14.76 -6.01 7.94
N GLY A 244 -14.46 -7.27 8.24
CA GLY A 244 -15.16 -8.07 9.24
C GLY A 244 -16.25 -8.99 8.65
N PRO A 245 -16.89 -9.81 9.49
CA PRO A 245 -17.71 -10.95 9.02
C PRO A 245 -18.99 -10.56 8.30
N GLU A 246 -19.53 -9.38 8.55
CA GLU A 246 -20.76 -8.90 7.89
C GLU A 246 -20.49 -8.18 6.58
N GLU A 247 -19.47 -7.33 6.54
CA GLU A 247 -19.10 -6.54 5.37
C GLU A 247 -18.29 -7.34 4.35
N GLY A 248 -17.60 -8.39 4.80
CA GLY A 248 -16.71 -9.20 3.97
C GLY A 248 -15.38 -8.50 3.70
N SER A 249 -14.79 -8.77 2.54
CA SER A 249 -13.50 -8.23 2.13
C SER A 249 -13.59 -7.39 0.85
N ILE A 250 -12.60 -6.53 0.65
CA ILE A 250 -12.39 -5.79 -0.59
C ILE A 250 -11.06 -6.18 -1.21
N VAL A 251 -11.00 -6.14 -2.55
CA VAL A 251 -9.80 -6.31 -3.37
C VAL A 251 -9.65 -5.07 -4.22
N VAL A 252 -8.55 -4.34 -4.08
CA VAL A 252 -8.37 -3.00 -4.66
C VAL A 252 -7.73 -3.11 -6.04
N ALA A 253 -8.56 -3.01 -7.09
CA ALA A 253 -8.17 -3.22 -8.48
C ALA A 253 -7.02 -2.29 -8.91
N ASP A 254 -7.06 -1.01 -8.52
CA ASP A 254 -6.04 -0.04 -8.91
C ASP A 254 -4.65 -0.45 -8.43
N ARG A 255 -4.53 -0.86 -7.16
CA ARG A 255 -3.25 -1.30 -6.60
C ARG A 255 -2.73 -2.57 -7.26
N ILE A 256 -3.66 -3.46 -7.57
CA ILE A 256 -3.35 -4.72 -8.25
C ILE A 256 -2.84 -4.46 -9.66
N VAL A 257 -3.52 -3.60 -10.42
CA VAL A 257 -3.09 -3.23 -11.77
C VAL A 257 -1.75 -2.47 -11.73
N ASP A 258 -1.53 -1.64 -10.72
CA ASP A 258 -0.25 -0.99 -10.48
C ASP A 258 0.88 -2.01 -10.33
N PHE A 259 0.67 -3.00 -9.48
CA PHE A 259 1.67 -4.06 -9.27
C PHE A 259 1.86 -4.92 -10.53
N ALA A 260 0.77 -5.20 -11.25
CA ALA A 260 0.86 -5.90 -12.53
C ALA A 260 1.73 -5.13 -13.54
N LEU A 261 1.58 -3.82 -13.62
CA LEU A 261 2.38 -2.94 -14.46
C LEU A 261 3.84 -2.81 -14.02
N ASP A 262 4.04 -2.63 -12.71
CA ASP A 262 5.37 -2.29 -12.19
C ASP A 262 6.24 -3.53 -11.95
N ARG A 263 5.62 -4.71 -11.72
CA ARG A 263 6.35 -5.90 -11.31
C ARG A 263 6.08 -7.16 -12.14
N LEU A 264 4.82 -7.44 -12.54
CA LEU A 264 4.49 -8.75 -13.12
C LEU A 264 4.72 -8.83 -14.64
N TRP A 265 4.29 -7.82 -15.41
CA TRP A 265 4.34 -7.94 -16.86
C TRP A 265 5.74 -8.11 -17.44
N MET A 266 6.75 -7.54 -16.75
CA MET A 266 8.16 -7.72 -17.12
C MET A 266 8.62 -9.18 -17.04
N LEU A 267 8.03 -9.93 -16.10
CA LEU A 267 8.34 -11.34 -15.90
C LEU A 267 7.78 -12.23 -17.01
N MET A 268 6.79 -11.71 -17.76
CA MET A 268 6.17 -12.45 -18.88
C MET A 268 7.04 -12.47 -20.13
N ASP A 269 8.17 -11.75 -20.14
CA ASP A 269 9.10 -11.66 -21.26
C ASP A 269 10.37 -12.51 -21.05
N PRO A 270 10.48 -13.72 -21.65
CA PRO A 270 11.67 -14.55 -21.51
C PRO A 270 12.96 -13.89 -22.05
N ALA A 271 12.84 -13.03 -23.07
CA ALA A 271 14.00 -12.36 -23.67
C ALA A 271 14.54 -11.21 -22.79
N GLY A 272 13.82 -10.84 -21.73
CA GLY A 272 14.21 -9.81 -20.76
C GLY A 272 14.84 -10.37 -19.47
N ASP A 273 14.91 -11.69 -19.30
CA ASP A 273 15.32 -12.31 -18.03
C ASP A 273 16.69 -11.84 -17.51
N ASP A 274 17.65 -11.59 -18.39
CA ASP A 274 18.99 -11.11 -17.98
C ASP A 274 18.99 -9.74 -17.30
N ARG A 275 17.95 -8.95 -17.54
CA ARG A 275 17.78 -7.61 -16.96
C ARG A 275 16.99 -7.61 -15.65
N LEU A 276 16.37 -8.74 -15.30
CA LEU A 276 15.59 -8.85 -14.09
C LEU A 276 16.49 -8.91 -12.84
N PRO A 277 16.04 -8.32 -11.71
CA PRO A 277 16.65 -8.55 -10.40
C PRO A 277 16.75 -10.05 -10.09
N PRO A 278 17.71 -10.49 -9.25
CA PRO A 278 17.91 -11.92 -8.96
C PRO A 278 16.66 -12.65 -8.49
N MET A 279 15.85 -12.04 -7.62
CA MET A 279 14.60 -12.62 -7.15
C MET A 279 13.60 -12.76 -8.30
N ASP A 280 13.34 -11.68 -9.03
CA ASP A 280 12.38 -11.66 -10.14
C ASP A 280 12.76 -12.69 -11.21
N ARG A 281 14.04 -12.80 -11.53
CA ARG A 281 14.58 -13.80 -12.47
C ARG A 281 14.32 -15.24 -12.01
N SER A 282 14.46 -15.50 -10.71
CA SER A 282 14.25 -16.84 -10.16
C SER A 282 12.79 -17.28 -10.16
N PHE A 283 11.86 -16.31 -10.04
CA PHE A 283 10.42 -16.55 -10.09
C PHE A 283 9.84 -16.58 -11.51
N ALA A 284 10.42 -15.84 -12.45
CA ALA A 284 9.86 -15.64 -13.78
C ALA A 284 9.44 -16.94 -14.51
N PRO A 285 10.21 -18.04 -14.53
CA PRO A 285 9.81 -19.27 -15.22
C PRO A 285 8.52 -19.89 -14.66
N VAL A 286 8.39 -19.96 -13.33
CA VAL A 286 7.21 -20.56 -12.70
C VAL A 286 5.99 -19.66 -12.82
N LEU A 287 6.16 -18.34 -12.70
CA LEU A 287 5.06 -17.38 -12.86
C LEU A 287 4.55 -17.37 -14.31
N ARG A 288 5.43 -17.50 -15.31
CA ARG A 288 4.99 -17.67 -16.71
C ARG A 288 4.20 -18.96 -16.91
N ALA A 289 4.59 -20.04 -16.26
CA ALA A 289 3.85 -21.30 -16.36
C ALA A 289 2.46 -21.20 -15.69
N GLU A 290 2.33 -20.57 -14.54
CA GLU A 290 1.04 -20.30 -13.89
C GLU A 290 0.19 -19.31 -14.70
N ALA A 291 0.78 -18.22 -15.19
CA ALA A 291 0.10 -17.24 -16.03
C ALA A 291 -0.45 -17.85 -17.33
N ALA A 292 0.26 -18.79 -17.93
CA ALA A 292 -0.19 -19.50 -19.13
C ALA A 292 -1.45 -20.35 -18.91
N LEU A 293 -1.78 -20.69 -17.66
CA LEU A 293 -3.03 -21.36 -17.30
C LEU A 293 -4.15 -20.38 -16.98
N ALA A 294 -3.82 -19.15 -16.60
CA ALA A 294 -4.78 -18.15 -16.12
C ALA A 294 -5.16 -17.11 -17.18
N LEU A 295 -4.25 -16.75 -18.08
CA LEU A 295 -4.42 -15.73 -19.10
C LEU A 295 -4.77 -16.34 -20.47
N SER A 296 -5.43 -15.56 -21.32
CA SER A 296 -5.63 -15.95 -22.72
C SER A 296 -4.32 -15.92 -23.51
N GLU A 297 -4.18 -16.77 -24.55
CA GLU A 297 -3.03 -16.76 -25.45
C GLU A 297 -2.79 -15.37 -26.09
N GLU A 298 -3.90 -14.67 -26.44
CA GLU A 298 -3.85 -13.30 -26.97
C GLU A 298 -3.22 -12.33 -25.94
N ALA A 299 -3.61 -12.44 -24.66
CA ALA A 299 -3.05 -11.59 -23.62
C ALA A 299 -1.55 -11.85 -23.41
N ILE A 300 -1.13 -13.12 -23.41
CA ILE A 300 0.29 -13.46 -23.29
C ILE A 300 1.09 -12.90 -24.46
N ALA A 301 0.60 -13.05 -25.69
CA ALA A 301 1.24 -12.48 -26.87
C ALA A 301 1.36 -10.95 -26.77
N CYS A 302 0.28 -10.27 -26.35
CA CYS A 302 0.29 -8.82 -26.14
C CYS A 302 1.29 -8.36 -25.09
N LEU A 303 1.43 -9.10 -23.97
CA LEU A 303 2.42 -8.79 -22.93
C LEU A 303 3.85 -8.93 -23.48
N GLN A 304 4.12 -9.97 -24.26
CA GLN A 304 5.43 -10.21 -24.86
C GLN A 304 5.79 -9.14 -25.90
N ASP A 305 4.85 -8.79 -26.80
CA ASP A 305 5.05 -7.76 -27.80
C ASP A 305 5.30 -6.38 -27.15
N SER A 306 4.53 -6.06 -26.13
CA SER A 306 4.68 -4.84 -25.34
C SER A 306 6.02 -4.81 -24.58
N ALA A 307 6.45 -5.94 -24.06
CA ALA A 307 7.74 -6.08 -23.40
C ALA A 307 8.92 -5.87 -24.40
N ALA A 308 8.76 -6.27 -25.65
CA ALA A 308 9.75 -5.97 -26.70
C ALA A 308 9.89 -4.46 -26.94
N VAL A 309 8.77 -3.71 -26.98
CA VAL A 309 8.80 -2.24 -27.07
C VAL A 309 9.52 -1.64 -25.85
N ARG A 310 9.23 -2.14 -24.64
CA ARG A 310 9.90 -1.71 -23.43
C ARG A 310 11.41 -1.98 -23.46
N ARG A 311 11.85 -3.16 -23.90
CA ARG A 311 13.29 -3.45 -24.04
C ARG A 311 13.98 -2.45 -24.94
N SER A 312 13.40 -2.17 -26.10
CA SER A 312 13.95 -1.17 -27.03
C SER A 312 14.04 0.23 -26.40
N MET A 313 13.06 0.62 -25.58
CA MET A 313 13.12 1.88 -24.80
C MET A 313 14.28 1.85 -23.81
N LEU A 314 14.45 0.76 -23.05
CA LEU A 314 15.53 0.62 -22.07
C LEU A 314 16.92 0.63 -22.75
N GLU A 315 17.07 -0.01 -23.90
CA GLU A 315 18.31 0.03 -24.69
C GLU A 315 18.63 1.46 -25.15
N ARG A 316 17.63 2.19 -25.58
CA ARG A 316 17.80 3.63 -25.95
C ARG A 316 18.19 4.46 -24.73
N LEU A 317 17.58 4.21 -23.57
CA LEU A 317 17.92 4.90 -22.33
C LEU A 317 19.35 4.57 -21.86
N ASP A 318 19.80 3.32 -22.00
CA ASP A 318 21.17 2.90 -21.74
C ASP A 318 22.19 3.59 -22.68
N GLU A 319 21.82 3.77 -23.94
CA GLU A 319 22.64 4.55 -24.89
C GLU A 319 22.75 6.01 -24.47
N ILE A 320 21.60 6.64 -24.10
CA ILE A 320 21.55 8.02 -23.61
C ILE A 320 22.41 8.17 -22.33
N ALA A 321 22.33 7.21 -21.41
CA ALA A 321 23.11 7.23 -20.17
C ALA A 321 24.62 7.13 -20.41
N ARG A 322 25.05 6.41 -21.46
CA ARG A 322 26.47 6.27 -21.83
C ARG A 322 27.04 7.51 -22.52
N ARG A 323 26.22 8.36 -23.11
CA ARG A 323 26.65 9.59 -23.76
C ARG A 323 27.12 10.62 -22.74
N LYS A 324 27.97 11.56 -23.16
CA LYS A 324 28.53 12.62 -22.29
C LYS A 324 27.43 13.44 -21.62
N ARG A 325 27.44 13.51 -20.31
CA ARG A 325 26.51 14.34 -19.53
C ARG A 325 26.77 15.84 -19.75
N CYS A 326 25.71 16.60 -19.96
CA CYS A 326 25.77 18.04 -20.22
C CYS A 326 24.95 18.82 -19.17
N GLY A 327 24.82 18.30 -17.98
CA GLY A 327 24.18 18.98 -16.85
C GLY A 327 22.63 19.01 -16.89
N SER A 328 21.99 18.16 -17.70
CA SER A 328 20.56 17.89 -17.62
C SER A 328 20.38 16.38 -17.47
N SER A 329 20.21 15.92 -16.24
CA SER A 329 19.74 14.56 -15.99
C SER A 329 18.24 14.51 -16.27
N ILE A 330 17.81 13.59 -17.13
CA ILE A 330 16.42 13.19 -17.18
C ILE A 330 16.32 12.03 -16.19
N GLU A 331 15.47 12.19 -15.20
CA GLU A 331 15.08 11.06 -14.38
C GLU A 331 14.23 10.14 -15.26
N VAL A 332 14.74 8.95 -15.51
CA VAL A 332 14.10 7.92 -16.34
C VAL A 332 12.74 7.50 -15.77
N ASP A 333 12.57 7.63 -14.44
CA ASP A 333 11.32 7.42 -13.72
C ASP A 333 10.15 8.32 -14.20
N ALA A 334 10.47 9.39 -14.97
CA ALA A 334 9.45 10.21 -15.62
C ALA A 334 8.82 9.54 -16.85
N LEU A 335 9.40 8.44 -17.34
CA LEU A 335 8.90 7.64 -18.45
C LEU A 335 8.05 6.48 -17.90
N ALA A 336 6.94 6.82 -17.23
CA ALA A 336 6.02 5.82 -16.74
C ALA A 336 5.45 4.99 -17.90
N TRP A 337 5.28 3.71 -17.68
CA TRP A 337 4.82 2.70 -18.63
C TRP A 337 3.41 2.98 -19.20
N ASN A 338 2.62 3.78 -18.49
CA ASN A 338 1.25 4.15 -18.80
C ASN A 338 1.14 5.41 -19.71
N GLY A 339 2.17 5.72 -20.45
CA GLY A 339 2.25 6.89 -21.29
C GLY A 339 2.78 8.11 -20.53
N LEU A 340 3.54 8.94 -21.22
CA LEU A 340 3.93 10.24 -20.69
C LEU A 340 2.72 11.15 -20.71
N SER A 341 2.41 11.78 -19.58
CA SER A 341 1.48 12.92 -19.56
C SER A 341 1.94 14.01 -20.53
N ASP A 342 1.05 14.88 -20.98
CA ASP A 342 1.42 16.03 -21.83
C ASP A 342 2.56 16.82 -21.22
N ARG A 343 2.54 17.00 -19.91
CA ARG A 343 3.61 17.65 -19.17
C ARG A 343 4.91 16.84 -19.21
N GLY A 344 4.83 15.53 -19.06
CA GLY A 344 5.99 14.63 -19.15
C GLY A 344 6.62 14.67 -20.54
N ARG A 345 5.81 14.60 -21.59
CA ARG A 345 6.25 14.76 -22.99
C ARG A 345 6.96 16.10 -23.22
N GLU A 346 6.38 17.19 -22.72
CA GLU A 346 6.99 18.52 -22.83
C GLU A 346 8.30 18.63 -22.02
N ILE A 347 8.39 18.01 -20.84
CA ILE A 347 9.66 17.98 -20.07
C ILE A 347 10.76 17.29 -20.85
N VAL A 348 10.49 16.12 -21.46
CA VAL A 348 11.47 15.37 -22.25
C VAL A 348 11.89 16.18 -23.49
N ARG A 349 10.92 16.75 -24.25
CA ARG A 349 11.22 17.61 -25.41
C ARG A 349 12.01 18.87 -25.03
N ARG A 350 11.66 19.49 -23.89
CA ARG A 350 12.39 20.67 -23.39
C ARG A 350 13.82 20.33 -23.01
N ALA A 351 14.05 19.19 -22.39
CA ALA A 351 15.40 18.73 -22.07
C ALA A 351 16.24 18.49 -23.35
N ALA A 352 15.65 17.83 -24.35
CA ALA A 352 16.31 17.61 -25.64
C ALA A 352 16.64 18.93 -26.35
N ARG A 353 15.72 19.88 -26.44
CA ARG A 353 15.96 21.25 -26.98
C ARG A 353 17.07 22.00 -26.25
N LYS A 354 17.12 21.84 -24.89
CA LYS A 354 18.19 22.45 -24.07
C LYS A 354 19.55 21.85 -24.39
N ASN A 355 19.62 20.52 -24.56
CA ASN A 355 20.83 19.84 -24.99
C ASN A 355 21.27 20.29 -26.38
N GLN A 356 20.36 20.35 -27.33
CA GLN A 356 20.62 20.84 -28.70
C GLN A 356 21.23 22.26 -28.69
N LYS A 357 20.65 23.19 -27.92
CA LYS A 357 21.20 24.55 -27.77
C LYS A 357 22.62 24.55 -27.18
N LYS A 358 22.96 23.61 -26.33
CA LYS A 358 24.29 23.44 -25.73
C LYS A 358 25.25 22.60 -26.57
N ARG A 359 24.84 22.20 -27.79
CA ARG A 359 25.57 21.26 -28.65
C ARG A 359 25.95 19.99 -27.91
N CYS A 360 25.00 19.42 -27.19
CA CYS A 360 25.17 18.23 -26.39
C CYS A 360 24.32 17.09 -26.94
N ASP A 361 24.94 15.97 -27.23
CA ASP A 361 24.30 14.80 -27.83
C ASP A 361 23.80 13.79 -26.81
N GLN A 362 23.80 14.12 -25.51
CA GLN A 362 23.36 13.20 -24.47
C GLN A 362 21.92 12.75 -24.69
N LEU A 363 20.99 13.68 -24.90
CA LEU A 363 19.61 13.44 -25.28
C LEU A 363 19.29 14.30 -26.50
N THR A 364 19.12 13.67 -27.63
CA THR A 364 18.76 14.35 -28.89
C THR A 364 17.24 14.52 -29.02
N MET A 365 16.79 15.31 -29.97
CA MET A 365 15.36 15.40 -30.30
C MET A 365 14.83 14.04 -30.80
N ALA A 366 15.62 13.33 -31.63
CA ALA A 366 15.25 12.01 -32.13
C ALA A 366 15.08 10.98 -30.99
N ASP A 367 15.93 11.03 -29.96
CA ASP A 367 15.75 10.18 -28.76
C ASP A 367 14.45 10.52 -28.04
N ALA A 368 14.18 11.83 -27.86
CA ALA A 368 12.97 12.27 -27.19
C ALA A 368 11.70 11.84 -27.91
N ASP A 369 11.66 12.04 -29.25
CA ASP A 369 10.52 11.66 -30.08
C ASP A 369 10.33 10.13 -30.08
N TYR A 370 11.42 9.33 -30.18
CA TYR A 370 11.38 7.88 -30.09
C TYR A 370 10.79 7.38 -28.76
N LEU A 371 11.27 7.92 -27.63
CA LEU A 371 10.80 7.51 -26.29
C LEU A 371 9.32 7.89 -26.09
N ILE A 372 8.90 9.05 -26.56
CA ILE A 372 7.52 9.51 -26.48
C ILE A 372 6.62 8.61 -27.34
N GLU A 373 6.98 8.35 -28.61
CA GLU A 373 6.22 7.50 -29.51
C GLU A 373 6.11 6.05 -28.97
N ALA A 374 7.20 5.49 -28.45
CA ALA A 374 7.18 4.15 -27.85
C ALA A 374 6.28 4.09 -26.60
N SER A 375 6.30 5.12 -25.74
CA SER A 375 5.42 5.23 -24.59
C SER A 375 3.95 5.39 -25.00
N GLU A 376 3.65 6.19 -26.02
CA GLU A 376 2.29 6.33 -26.55
C GLU A 376 1.77 5.02 -27.15
N ARG A 377 2.60 4.30 -27.88
CA ARG A 377 2.28 2.96 -28.41
C ARG A 377 1.85 1.98 -27.31
N LEU A 378 2.54 1.99 -26.16
CA LEU A 378 2.16 1.15 -25.01
C LEU A 378 0.86 1.63 -24.38
N SER A 379 0.74 2.93 -24.08
CA SER A 379 -0.43 3.46 -23.37
C SER A 379 -1.73 3.38 -24.19
N ASP A 380 -1.63 3.49 -25.51
CA ASP A 380 -2.81 3.51 -26.39
C ASP A 380 -3.17 2.12 -26.95
N SER A 381 -2.34 1.11 -26.66
CA SER A 381 -2.62 -0.28 -27.06
C SER A 381 -3.74 -0.90 -26.24
N SER A 382 -4.92 -1.04 -26.85
CA SER A 382 -6.06 -1.74 -26.23
C SER A 382 -5.74 -3.21 -25.91
N CYS A 383 -4.89 -3.85 -26.72
CA CYS A 383 -4.38 -5.19 -26.47
C CYS A 383 -3.58 -5.25 -25.18
N PHE A 384 -2.62 -4.33 -25.01
CA PHE A 384 -1.81 -4.25 -23.78
C PHE A 384 -2.67 -3.92 -22.55
N GLN A 385 -3.60 -2.97 -22.66
CA GLN A 385 -4.49 -2.61 -21.56
C GLN A 385 -5.33 -3.82 -21.09
N ARG A 386 -5.93 -4.57 -22.01
CA ARG A 386 -6.67 -5.81 -21.69
C ARG A 386 -5.76 -6.87 -21.08
N ALA A 387 -4.58 -7.07 -21.64
CA ALA A 387 -3.63 -8.04 -21.14
C ALA A 387 -3.15 -7.73 -19.70
N ILE A 388 -2.90 -6.45 -19.39
CA ILE A 388 -2.63 -6.00 -18.02
C ILE A 388 -3.86 -6.18 -17.12
N GLY A 389 -5.08 -5.94 -17.64
CA GLY A 389 -6.33 -6.22 -16.93
C GLY A 389 -6.46 -7.69 -16.56
N GLN A 390 -6.14 -8.62 -17.46
CA GLN A 390 -6.14 -10.06 -17.18
C GLN A 390 -5.03 -10.46 -16.20
N LEU A 391 -3.82 -9.91 -16.35
CA LEU A 391 -2.71 -10.13 -15.42
C LEU A 391 -3.07 -9.63 -14.01
N GLY A 392 -3.74 -8.48 -13.93
CA GLY A 392 -4.30 -7.94 -12.68
C GLY A 392 -5.39 -8.85 -12.11
N ALA A 393 -6.30 -9.37 -12.93
CA ALA A 393 -7.34 -10.30 -12.48
C ALA A 393 -6.74 -11.58 -11.88
N TRP A 394 -5.69 -12.12 -12.49
CA TRP A 394 -4.97 -13.26 -11.93
C TRP A 394 -4.38 -12.95 -10.54
N LEU A 395 -3.77 -11.78 -10.33
CA LEU A 395 -3.31 -11.36 -9.01
C LEU A 395 -4.49 -11.12 -8.05
N ALA A 396 -5.59 -10.54 -8.54
CA ALA A 396 -6.78 -10.32 -7.73
C ALA A 396 -7.36 -11.60 -7.15
N HIS A 397 -7.28 -12.73 -7.87
CA HIS A 397 -7.65 -14.04 -7.35
C HIS A 397 -6.81 -14.42 -6.13
N ALA A 398 -5.49 -14.25 -6.19
CA ALA A 398 -4.60 -14.55 -5.08
C ALA A 398 -4.90 -13.68 -3.84
N VAL A 399 -5.16 -12.39 -4.07
CA VAL A 399 -5.56 -11.46 -3.00
C VAL A 399 -6.95 -11.82 -2.45
N ALA A 400 -7.91 -12.18 -3.30
CA ALA A 400 -9.24 -12.60 -2.86
C ALA A 400 -9.21 -13.83 -1.95
N VAL A 401 -8.34 -14.80 -2.24
CA VAL A 401 -8.10 -15.96 -1.38
C VAL A 401 -7.57 -15.54 -0.01
N HIS A 402 -6.57 -14.66 0.02
CA HIS A 402 -5.99 -14.12 1.25
C HIS A 402 -7.05 -13.41 2.11
N GLU A 403 -7.80 -12.49 1.52
CA GLU A 403 -8.80 -11.69 2.22
C GLU A 403 -10.04 -12.50 2.64
N ALA A 404 -10.44 -13.48 1.81
CA ALA A 404 -11.53 -14.38 2.18
C ALA A 404 -11.16 -15.25 3.39
N ARG A 405 -9.87 -15.61 3.52
CA ARG A 405 -9.38 -16.32 4.71
C ARG A 405 -9.50 -15.46 5.97
N HIS A 406 -9.12 -14.18 5.91
CA HIS A 406 -9.35 -13.25 7.02
C HIS A 406 -10.83 -13.17 7.40
N SER A 407 -11.72 -13.01 6.41
CA SER A 407 -13.16 -12.94 6.64
C SER A 407 -13.73 -14.21 7.30
N ALA A 408 -13.19 -15.38 6.94
CA ALA A 408 -13.55 -16.64 7.57
C ALA A 408 -13.06 -16.73 9.02
N ASP A 409 -11.81 -16.33 9.29
CA ASP A 409 -11.22 -16.32 10.63
C ASP A 409 -11.95 -15.34 11.56
N ASP A 410 -12.33 -14.14 11.06
CA ASP A 410 -13.12 -13.15 11.80
C ASP A 410 -14.52 -13.68 12.12
N ARG A 411 -15.15 -14.42 11.21
CA ARG A 411 -16.48 -15.03 11.43
C ARG A 411 -16.42 -16.10 12.51
N HIS A 412 -15.39 -16.92 12.54
CA HIS A 412 -15.17 -17.89 13.61
C HIS A 412 -14.95 -17.20 14.96
N ALA A 413 -14.16 -16.14 14.99
CA ALA A 413 -13.95 -15.34 16.18
C ALA A 413 -15.25 -14.70 16.69
N ALA A 414 -16.12 -14.19 15.81
CA ALA A 414 -17.41 -13.61 16.15
C ALA A 414 -18.40 -14.64 16.72
N LYS A 415 -18.29 -15.92 16.34
CA LYS A 415 -19.06 -17.03 16.92
C LYS A 415 -18.54 -17.47 18.31
N GLY A 416 -17.52 -16.77 18.84
CA GLY A 416 -16.87 -17.14 20.11
C GLY A 416 -15.90 -18.32 19.98
N GLU A 417 -15.70 -18.81 18.78
CA GLU A 417 -14.63 -19.74 18.47
C GLU A 417 -13.33 -18.94 18.52
N ARG A 418 -12.43 -19.29 19.42
CA ARG A 418 -11.13 -18.61 19.50
C ARG A 418 -10.46 -18.65 18.14
N THR A 419 -9.82 -17.54 17.73
CA THR A 419 -8.85 -17.53 16.61
C THR A 419 -8.09 -18.85 16.65
N PRO A 420 -8.04 -19.63 15.55
CA PRO A 420 -7.55 -21.01 15.62
C PRO A 420 -6.25 -21.06 16.41
N PRO A 421 -6.14 -21.98 17.38
CA PRO A 421 -4.93 -22.07 18.16
C PRO A 421 -3.79 -22.36 17.21
N CYS A 422 -2.83 -21.47 17.14
CA CYS A 422 -1.63 -21.70 16.36
C CYS A 422 -0.63 -22.45 17.23
N ASN A 423 -0.45 -23.74 16.96
CA ASN A 423 0.39 -24.62 17.78
C ASN A 423 1.89 -24.29 17.71
N GLU A 424 2.34 -23.68 16.62
CA GLU A 424 3.77 -23.41 16.35
C GLU A 424 4.05 -21.93 16.05
N CYS A 425 3.10 -21.03 16.29
CA CYS A 425 3.34 -19.60 16.10
C CYS A 425 4.42 -19.07 17.03
N PRO A 426 5.16 -18.03 16.62
CA PRO A 426 6.15 -17.39 17.47
C PRO A 426 5.57 -17.00 18.84
N ALA A 427 6.36 -17.18 19.88
CA ALA A 427 5.97 -16.72 21.21
C ALA A 427 5.71 -15.20 21.15
N GLY A 428 4.48 -14.80 21.53
CA GLY A 428 4.06 -13.39 21.46
C GLY A 428 3.34 -12.98 20.17
N ALA A 429 3.17 -13.86 19.17
CA ALA A 429 2.36 -13.55 18.01
C ALA A 429 0.92 -13.19 18.43
N GLY A 430 0.52 -11.95 18.16
CA GLY A 430 -0.81 -11.43 18.43
C GLY A 430 -1.88 -12.06 17.53
N PRO A 431 -3.18 -11.82 17.81
CA PRO A 431 -4.26 -12.33 16.96
C PRO A 431 -4.13 -11.92 15.50
N ARG A 432 -3.75 -10.67 15.23
CA ARG A 432 -3.55 -10.15 13.87
C ARG A 432 -2.42 -10.86 13.13
N THR A 433 -1.24 -10.99 13.75
CA THR A 433 -0.11 -11.72 13.16
C THR A 433 -0.48 -13.17 12.84
N ARG A 434 -1.27 -13.83 13.70
CA ARG A 434 -1.74 -15.20 13.43
C ARG A 434 -2.73 -15.29 12.27
N ALA A 435 -3.62 -14.31 12.16
CA ALA A 435 -4.52 -14.20 11.01
C ALA A 435 -3.74 -14.01 9.70
N GLU A 436 -2.72 -13.15 9.70
CA GLU A 436 -1.84 -12.95 8.53
C GLU A 436 -1.10 -14.24 8.16
N ILE A 437 -0.53 -14.97 9.13
CA ILE A 437 0.12 -16.26 8.87
C ILE A 437 -0.87 -17.24 8.20
N SER A 438 -2.10 -17.34 8.72
CA SER A 438 -3.17 -18.17 8.16
C SER A 438 -3.49 -17.79 6.71
N ALA A 439 -3.67 -16.49 6.43
CA ALA A 439 -4.03 -15.98 5.12
C ALA A 439 -2.91 -16.16 4.08
N TYR A 440 -1.65 -15.90 4.45
CA TYR A 440 -0.51 -16.16 3.55
C TYR A 440 -0.37 -17.65 3.22
N LEU A 441 -0.47 -18.54 4.20
CA LEU A 441 -0.38 -19.98 3.97
C LEU A 441 -1.53 -20.48 3.08
N ALA A 442 -2.75 -19.98 3.30
CA ALA A 442 -3.91 -20.30 2.47
C ALA A 442 -3.71 -19.86 1.02
N ALA A 443 -3.24 -18.63 0.79
CA ALA A 443 -2.99 -18.10 -0.55
C ALA A 443 -1.87 -18.88 -1.27
N MET A 444 -0.74 -19.16 -0.58
CA MET A 444 0.36 -19.96 -1.13
C MET A 444 -0.01 -21.44 -1.33
N GLY A 445 -0.96 -21.95 -0.55
CA GLY A 445 -1.50 -23.32 -0.65
C GLY A 445 -2.57 -23.49 -1.73
N THR A 446 -2.89 -22.46 -2.53
CA THR A 446 -3.91 -22.53 -3.56
C THR A 446 -3.28 -22.73 -4.95
N GLN A 447 -3.76 -23.73 -5.70
CA GLN A 447 -3.26 -24.02 -7.06
C GLN A 447 -3.55 -22.88 -8.02
N GLY A 448 -2.59 -22.60 -8.93
CA GLY A 448 -2.72 -21.57 -9.97
C GLY A 448 -2.25 -20.17 -9.55
N PHE A 449 -2.08 -19.90 -8.24
CA PHE A 449 -1.57 -18.60 -7.77
C PHE A 449 -0.66 -18.68 -6.53
N GLY A 450 -0.31 -19.87 -6.08
CA GLY A 450 0.55 -20.01 -4.89
C GLY A 450 1.92 -19.37 -5.07
N HIS A 451 2.54 -19.53 -6.22
CA HIS A 451 3.83 -18.91 -6.52
C HIS A 451 3.71 -17.38 -6.71
N LEU A 452 2.58 -16.91 -7.26
CA LEU A 452 2.29 -15.48 -7.34
C LEU A 452 2.14 -14.85 -5.94
N SER A 453 1.43 -15.54 -5.03
CA SER A 453 1.30 -15.12 -3.63
C SER A 453 2.64 -15.08 -2.91
N LEU A 454 3.51 -16.07 -3.13
CA LEU A 454 4.86 -16.08 -2.59
C LEU A 454 5.72 -14.94 -3.18
N PHE A 455 5.64 -14.70 -4.49
CA PHE A 455 6.36 -13.61 -5.14
C PHE A 455 5.95 -12.25 -4.57
N GLN A 456 4.65 -12.03 -4.40
CA GLN A 456 4.12 -10.83 -3.75
C GLN A 456 4.66 -10.68 -2.33
N ALA A 457 4.59 -11.74 -1.52
CA ALA A 457 5.09 -11.76 -0.15
C ALA A 457 6.59 -11.46 -0.05
N CYS A 458 7.38 -12.02 -0.97
CA CYS A 458 8.83 -11.75 -1.06
C CYS A 458 9.16 -10.30 -1.47
N GLY A 459 8.24 -9.62 -2.14
CA GLY A 459 8.42 -8.24 -2.62
C GLY A 459 7.87 -7.17 -1.69
N LEU A 460 7.26 -7.54 -0.55
CA LEU A 460 6.75 -6.56 0.41
C LEU A 460 7.88 -5.94 1.24
N ASP A 461 7.81 -4.62 1.41
CA ASP A 461 8.68 -3.90 2.33
C ASP A 461 8.28 -4.23 3.77
N THR A 462 9.24 -4.74 4.54
CA THR A 462 9.00 -5.15 5.92
C THR A 462 9.30 -4.00 6.88
N HIS A 463 8.34 -3.68 7.75
CA HIS A 463 8.48 -2.69 8.80
C HIS A 463 8.30 -3.34 10.16
N ALA A 464 9.26 -3.19 11.07
CA ALA A 464 9.20 -3.78 12.41
C ALA A 464 7.94 -3.33 13.17
N GLY A 465 7.21 -4.29 13.71
CA GLY A 465 5.97 -4.06 14.48
C GLY A 465 4.69 -4.02 13.64
N ASP A 466 4.79 -4.22 12.32
CA ASP A 466 3.62 -4.47 11.48
C ASP A 466 3.27 -5.96 11.50
N PRO A 467 1.99 -6.33 11.75
CA PRO A 467 1.55 -7.73 11.78
C PRO A 467 1.89 -8.54 10.51
N ASN A 468 1.84 -7.92 9.34
CA ASN A 468 2.26 -8.52 8.07
C ASN A 468 3.74 -8.86 8.07
N THR A 469 4.58 -7.92 8.51
CA THR A 469 6.04 -8.12 8.62
C THR A 469 6.38 -9.27 9.56
N ASP A 470 5.75 -9.31 10.73
CA ASP A 470 5.97 -10.37 11.71
C ASP A 470 5.50 -11.72 11.18
N ALA A 471 4.37 -11.76 10.47
CA ALA A 471 3.86 -12.96 9.81
C ALA A 471 4.81 -13.47 8.72
N LEU A 472 5.27 -12.58 7.83
CA LEU A 472 6.20 -12.93 6.75
C LEU A 472 7.56 -13.37 7.26
N ALA A 473 8.09 -12.71 8.30
CA ALA A 473 9.33 -13.13 8.95
C ALA A 473 9.26 -14.57 9.48
N PHE A 474 8.04 -15.02 9.83
CA PHE A 474 7.78 -16.40 10.23
C PHE A 474 7.49 -17.34 9.05
N VAL A 475 6.60 -16.96 8.12
CA VAL A 475 6.16 -17.83 7.00
C VAL A 475 7.27 -18.09 6.00
N LEU A 476 7.99 -17.05 5.56
CA LEU A 476 8.98 -17.17 4.48
C LEU A 476 10.09 -18.19 4.74
N PRO A 477 10.70 -18.29 5.94
CA PRO A 477 11.71 -19.32 6.21
C PRO A 477 11.16 -20.76 6.10
N HIS A 478 9.85 -20.95 6.31
CA HIS A 478 9.22 -22.26 6.24
C HIS A 478 8.84 -22.65 4.80
N VAL A 479 8.33 -21.70 4.01
CA VAL A 479 7.88 -21.97 2.62
C VAL A 479 8.98 -21.78 1.59
N ALA A 480 9.98 -20.95 1.87
CA ALA A 480 11.12 -20.66 1.01
C ALA A 480 12.43 -20.72 1.82
N PRO A 481 12.83 -21.89 2.33
CA PRO A 481 13.96 -22.05 3.27
C PRO A 481 15.31 -21.60 2.71
N LEU A 482 15.48 -21.55 1.39
CA LEU A 482 16.67 -21.04 0.70
C LEU A 482 16.63 -19.53 0.45
N GLY A 483 15.53 -18.85 0.89
CA GLY A 483 15.27 -17.44 0.67
C GLY A 483 14.65 -17.12 -0.70
N CYS A 484 14.01 -15.96 -0.78
CA CYS A 484 13.27 -15.52 -1.98
C CYS A 484 14.14 -15.43 -3.25
N THR A 485 15.43 -15.14 -3.14
CA THR A 485 16.35 -15.04 -4.29
C THR A 485 16.75 -16.39 -4.89
N ALA A 486 16.58 -17.47 -4.14
CA ALA A 486 16.86 -18.83 -4.64
C ALA A 486 15.72 -19.38 -5.53
N GLY A 487 14.61 -18.68 -5.58
CA GLY A 487 13.41 -19.08 -6.31
C GLY A 487 12.44 -19.89 -5.47
N PRO A 488 11.20 -20.06 -5.99
CA PRO A 488 10.17 -20.78 -5.27
C PRO A 488 10.42 -22.30 -5.26
N PRO A 489 9.99 -23.00 -4.19
CA PRO A 489 10.02 -24.46 -4.18
C PRO A 489 9.01 -25.02 -5.18
N ARG A 490 9.35 -26.15 -5.82
CA ARG A 490 8.51 -26.79 -6.84
C ARG A 490 7.16 -27.28 -6.28
N ASP A 491 7.16 -27.65 -5.02
CA ASP A 491 6.03 -28.24 -4.29
C ASP A 491 5.39 -27.27 -3.29
N LEU A 492 5.50 -25.95 -3.57
CA LEU A 492 5.01 -24.86 -2.69
C LEU A 492 3.60 -25.12 -2.16
N TYR A 493 2.68 -25.53 -3.04
CA TYR A 493 1.30 -25.84 -2.66
C TYR A 493 1.23 -26.87 -1.52
N SER A 494 1.93 -28.01 -1.66
CA SER A 494 1.94 -29.08 -0.64
C SER A 494 2.62 -28.64 0.64
N VAL A 495 3.70 -27.85 0.51
CA VAL A 495 4.46 -27.32 1.65
C VAL A 495 3.59 -26.36 2.45
N ALA A 496 2.97 -25.38 1.80
CA ALA A 496 2.12 -24.38 2.47
C ALA A 496 0.94 -25.04 3.19
N ARG A 497 0.23 -25.96 2.52
CA ARG A 497 -0.89 -26.71 3.15
C ARG A 497 -0.46 -27.59 4.31
N SER A 498 0.71 -28.25 4.20
CA SER A 498 1.25 -29.05 5.29
C SER A 498 1.58 -28.19 6.52
N ILE A 499 2.15 -27.01 6.30
CA ILE A 499 2.44 -26.04 7.36
C ILE A 499 1.14 -25.55 7.98
N GLU A 500 0.16 -25.14 7.17
CA GLU A 500 -1.14 -24.67 7.61
C GLU A 500 -1.83 -25.72 8.50
N LEU A 501 -1.89 -26.97 8.04
CA LEU A 501 -2.48 -28.10 8.79
C LEU A 501 -1.76 -28.33 10.12
N ARG A 502 -0.44 -28.29 10.13
CA ARG A 502 0.35 -28.49 11.35
C ARG A 502 0.15 -27.35 12.35
N MET A 503 0.11 -26.11 11.87
CA MET A 503 -0.02 -24.93 12.72
C MET A 503 -1.43 -24.73 13.24
N PHE A 504 -2.43 -24.83 12.39
CA PHE A 504 -3.81 -24.48 12.69
C PHE A 504 -4.73 -25.70 12.84
N GLY A 505 -4.22 -26.92 12.62
CA GLY A 505 -5.01 -28.15 12.65
C GLY A 505 -6.04 -28.27 11.53
N ARG A 506 -6.01 -27.36 10.54
CA ARG A 506 -6.89 -27.33 9.39
C ARG A 506 -6.16 -26.81 8.16
N SER A 507 -6.64 -27.20 6.99
CA SER A 507 -6.23 -26.64 5.70
C SER A 507 -7.47 -26.67 4.80
N ASP A 508 -8.26 -25.60 4.92
CA ASP A 508 -9.55 -25.52 4.25
C ASP A 508 -9.34 -25.29 2.76
N PRO A 509 -10.08 -25.99 1.88
CA PRO A 509 -10.09 -25.68 0.46
C PRO A 509 -10.69 -24.29 0.25
N ILE A 510 -10.09 -23.51 -0.64
CA ILE A 510 -10.60 -22.19 -1.02
C ILE A 510 -10.93 -22.23 -2.50
N ASP A 511 -12.19 -21.93 -2.84
CA ASP A 511 -12.68 -21.91 -4.20
C ASP A 511 -13.14 -20.49 -4.56
N VAL A 512 -12.47 -19.90 -5.54
CA VAL A 512 -12.89 -18.63 -6.14
C VAL A 512 -13.93 -18.94 -7.23
N PRO A 513 -15.08 -18.27 -7.22
CA PRO A 513 -16.17 -18.61 -8.13
C PRO A 513 -15.85 -18.22 -9.59
N ALA A 514 -16.48 -18.90 -10.53
CA ALA A 514 -16.24 -18.71 -11.97
C ALA A 514 -16.67 -17.32 -12.49
N ASP A 515 -17.52 -16.60 -11.76
CA ASP A 515 -17.93 -15.23 -12.06
C ASP A 515 -17.02 -14.16 -11.46
N PHE A 516 -15.90 -14.56 -10.85
CA PHE A 516 -14.84 -13.61 -10.49
C PHE A 516 -14.29 -12.93 -11.75
N PRO A 517 -13.98 -11.63 -11.71
CA PRO A 517 -13.52 -10.92 -12.89
C PRO A 517 -12.30 -11.61 -13.55
N THR A 518 -12.40 -11.86 -14.85
CA THR A 518 -11.28 -12.36 -15.66
C THR A 518 -10.41 -11.23 -16.22
N GLU A 519 -10.89 -9.99 -16.09
CA GLU A 519 -10.19 -8.78 -16.51
C GLU A 519 -10.55 -7.64 -15.53
N LEU A 520 -9.57 -6.93 -15.03
CA LEU A 520 -9.77 -5.71 -14.25
C LEU A 520 -9.77 -4.48 -15.16
N PRO A 521 -10.54 -3.42 -14.82
CA PRO A 521 -10.50 -2.19 -15.56
C PRO A 521 -9.10 -1.57 -15.48
N PHE A 522 -8.54 -1.23 -16.64
CA PHE A 522 -7.28 -0.49 -16.68
C PHE A 522 -7.54 0.94 -16.17
N PRO A 523 -6.81 1.42 -15.14
CA PRO A 523 -7.13 2.68 -14.50
C PRO A 523 -6.83 3.87 -15.44
N LEU A 524 -7.88 4.38 -16.08
CA LEU A 524 -7.83 5.66 -16.80
C LEU A 524 -7.50 6.83 -15.84
N HIS A 525 -7.76 6.64 -14.57
CA HIS A 525 -7.63 7.63 -13.50
C HIS A 525 -6.16 8.00 -13.17
N ARG A 526 -5.21 7.12 -13.39
CA ARG A 526 -3.79 7.42 -13.17
C ARG A 526 -3.27 8.61 -14.00
N ARG A 527 -3.83 8.86 -15.16
CA ARG A 527 -3.47 10.06 -15.93
C ARG A 527 -3.73 11.35 -15.15
N GLN A 528 -4.87 11.43 -14.44
CA GLN A 528 -5.30 12.65 -13.75
C GLN A 528 -4.60 12.83 -12.40
N VAL A 529 -4.45 11.78 -11.60
CA VAL A 529 -3.76 11.82 -10.30
C VAL A 529 -2.29 12.19 -10.47
N TRP A 530 -1.63 11.59 -11.44
CA TRP A 530 -0.23 11.87 -11.74
C TRP A 530 0.00 13.31 -12.25
N GLU A 531 -0.96 13.85 -12.99
CA GLU A 531 -0.98 15.25 -13.44
C GLU A 531 -1.24 16.22 -12.28
N ALA A 532 -2.14 15.87 -11.34
CA ALA A 532 -2.44 16.67 -10.16
C ALA A 532 -1.26 16.73 -9.18
N GLU A 533 -0.60 15.61 -8.90
CA GLU A 533 0.61 15.55 -8.04
C GLU A 533 1.76 16.38 -8.62
N ARG A 534 1.96 16.35 -9.93
CA ARG A 534 3.02 17.12 -10.60
C ARG A 534 2.65 18.58 -10.83
N SER A 535 1.38 18.94 -10.90
CA SER A 535 0.96 20.33 -11.12
C SER A 535 1.19 21.26 -9.92
N GLY A 536 1.68 20.75 -8.80
CA GLY A 536 2.02 21.54 -7.61
C GLY A 536 0.80 22.07 -6.86
N ARG A 537 -0.42 21.64 -7.20
CA ARG A 537 -1.63 22.01 -6.45
C ARG A 537 -1.72 21.26 -5.11
N GLY A 538 -0.81 20.27 -4.88
CA GLY A 538 -0.64 19.53 -3.65
C GLY A 538 0.57 19.95 -2.82
N ALA A 539 1.02 21.20 -2.85
CA ALA A 539 2.25 21.66 -2.19
C ALA A 539 2.20 21.68 -0.65
N SER A 540 1.27 20.98 -0.01
CA SER A 540 1.16 20.93 1.47
C SER A 540 1.45 19.56 2.09
N ALA A 541 1.73 18.52 1.32
CA ALA A 541 2.06 17.19 1.89
C ALA A 541 3.54 16.85 1.70
N ARG A 542 4.46 17.70 2.24
CA ARG A 542 5.85 17.30 2.47
C ARG A 542 5.97 16.55 3.80
N SER A 543 5.52 15.30 3.85
CA SER A 543 6.05 14.33 4.82
C SER A 543 5.60 12.93 4.40
N GLY A 544 6.49 12.16 3.83
CA GLY A 544 6.27 10.77 3.46
C GLY A 544 6.71 10.43 2.05
N ARG A 545 7.86 10.97 1.61
CA ARG A 545 8.56 10.34 0.49
C ARG A 545 9.12 9.02 0.99
N LEU A 546 8.42 7.94 0.70
CA LEU A 546 9.08 6.64 0.60
C LEU A 546 10.16 6.77 -0.48
N PRO A 547 11.42 6.46 -0.18
CA PRO A 547 12.47 6.50 -1.17
C PRO A 547 12.26 5.36 -2.17
N MET A 548 11.68 5.66 -3.33
CA MET A 548 11.87 4.83 -4.52
C MET A 548 13.34 4.95 -4.98
N ARG A 549 14.26 4.60 -4.11
CA ARG A 549 15.68 4.48 -4.42
C ARG A 549 16.11 3.08 -4.07
N ALA A 550 15.77 2.13 -4.91
CA ALA A 550 16.52 0.88 -5.01
C ALA A 550 15.88 -0.03 -6.05
N PHE A 551 15.95 0.30 -7.31
CA PHE A 551 15.83 -0.75 -8.35
C PHE A 551 16.27 -0.14 -9.69
N LEU A 552 17.58 0.04 -9.80
CA LEU A 552 18.33 -0.08 -11.04
C LEU A 552 19.46 -1.06 -10.80
#